data_b76f8c4be64d4f156b47c6b3fc34a4f5
#
_entry.id   b76f8c4be64d4f156b47c6b3fc34a4f5
#
_cell.length_a   1.000
_cell.length_b   1.000
_cell.length_c   1.000
_cell.angle_alpha   90.00
_cell.angle_beta   90.00
_cell.angle_gamma   90.00
#
_symmetry.space_group_name_H-M   'P 1'
#
loop_
_entity.id
_entity.type
_entity.pdbx_description
1 polymer ?
#
loop_
_entity_poly.entity_id
_entity_poly.type
_entity_poly.pdbx_seq_one_letter_code
_entity_poly.pdbx_strand_id
1 'polypeptide(L)'
;MKLILISFLFIPYFSFTQQIIEVQNKAKYPFLLSLPDQVILDSIPPILIFLHGRSLSGNNLNLVKKYGIIDAIESGRKIPAIVIAPQVNSGSSWEPSKILSVLEYVQENYKTDTNRVYVAGMSLGGYGTTYFAGTYPEKIAAAVALCGGGNLSDACNLTKTNIWIQHGKLDKAVKHSESEKMYEAIKACDSDAICYFTSYPNADHGDLATEFYRDEIYDWMFQFALNQDSKKMDQLKIESSKIFSKSGVDYGKTLNKTIESNANEDFDEELNPSSLIIKTDNTLTYVVKKGDTLYQIAKKHATTVEEIQLLNKLTTTTIQINQILIIK
;
A
#
# COMPACT_ATOMS: atom_id res chain seq x y z
N MET A 1 8.37 16.85 60.16
CA MET A 1 8.67 16.55 58.77
C MET A 1 7.71 15.46 58.30
N LYS A 2 6.64 15.83 57.56
CA LYS A 2 5.66 14.84 57.04
C LYS A 2 6.15 14.38 55.66
N LEU A 3 6.48 13.11 55.54
CA LEU A 3 6.79 12.46 54.24
C LEU A 3 5.48 12.29 53.45
N ILE A 4 5.36 12.96 52.33
CA ILE A 4 4.26 12.74 51.38
C ILE A 4 4.71 11.60 50.46
N LEU A 5 4.12 10.42 50.60
CA LEU A 5 4.28 9.31 49.69
C LEU A 5 3.44 9.61 48.44
N ILE A 6 4.07 9.97 47.31
CA ILE A 6 3.41 10.07 46.02
C ILE A 6 3.37 8.67 45.40
N SER A 7 2.21 8.04 45.46
CA SER A 7 1.93 6.77 44.79
C SER A 7 1.75 7.06 43.29
N PHE A 8 2.73 6.65 42.50
CA PHE A 8 2.58 6.62 41.03
C PHE A 8 1.60 5.49 40.65
N LEU A 9 0.39 5.84 40.30
CA LEU A 9 -0.53 4.91 39.62
C LEU A 9 0.04 4.58 38.25
N PHE A 10 0.60 3.40 38.10
CA PHE A 10 0.97 2.83 36.80
C PHE A 10 -0.33 2.42 36.12
N ILE A 11 -0.85 3.28 35.22
CA ILE A 11 -1.94 2.91 34.35
C ILE A 11 -1.30 2.13 33.19
N PRO A 12 -1.57 0.81 33.06
CA PRO A 12 -1.05 0.07 31.92
C PRO A 12 -1.70 0.64 30.66
N TYR A 13 -0.88 1.21 29.78
CA TYR A 13 -1.29 1.53 28.43
C TYR A 13 -1.54 0.21 27.69
N PHE A 14 -2.79 -0.23 27.64
CA PHE A 14 -3.19 -1.28 26.71
C PHE A 14 -3.08 -0.71 25.29
N SER A 15 -2.02 -1.06 24.60
CA SER A 15 -1.93 -0.88 23.16
C SER A 15 -2.90 -1.87 22.51
N PHE A 16 -4.11 -1.42 22.19
CA PHE A 16 -5.05 -2.24 21.42
C PHE A 16 -4.52 -2.31 19.99
N THR A 17 -3.97 -3.45 19.60
CA THR A 17 -3.76 -3.81 18.21
C THR A 17 -5.12 -4.14 17.59
N GLN A 18 -5.33 -3.77 16.32
CA GLN A 18 -6.54 -4.15 15.59
C GLN A 18 -6.71 -5.67 15.64
N GLN A 19 -7.91 -6.12 16.01
CA GLN A 19 -8.20 -7.55 16.10
C GLN A 19 -8.31 -8.16 14.70
N ILE A 20 -7.52 -9.21 14.43
CA ILE A 20 -7.59 -9.98 13.19
C ILE A 20 -8.26 -11.33 13.46
N ILE A 21 -9.34 -11.63 12.72
CA ILE A 21 -10.16 -12.82 12.87
C ILE A 21 -10.08 -13.62 11.57
N GLU A 22 -9.90 -14.95 11.69
CA GLU A 22 -10.03 -15.87 10.55
C GLU A 22 -11.49 -16.26 10.36
N VAL A 23 -12.01 -16.07 9.14
CA VAL A 23 -13.39 -16.45 8.78
C VAL A 23 -13.34 -17.50 7.68
N GLN A 24 -13.88 -18.68 7.99
CA GLN A 24 -13.92 -19.83 7.06
C GLN A 24 -15.35 -20.31 6.86
N ASN A 25 -15.64 -20.81 5.66
CA ASN A 25 -16.95 -21.44 5.31
C ASN A 25 -18.18 -20.51 5.50
N LYS A 26 -17.97 -19.17 5.48
CA LYS A 26 -19.06 -18.17 5.60
C LYS A 26 -19.31 -17.43 4.29
N ALA A 27 -18.33 -17.40 3.39
CA ALA A 27 -18.39 -16.83 2.06
C ALA A 27 -17.69 -17.75 1.06
N LYS A 28 -17.69 -17.38 -0.23
CA LYS A 28 -17.07 -18.20 -1.29
C LYS A 28 -15.52 -18.19 -1.26
N TYR A 29 -14.91 -17.27 -0.54
CA TYR A 29 -13.50 -17.31 -0.16
C TYR A 29 -13.38 -17.33 1.36
N PRO A 30 -12.42 -18.08 1.94
CA PRO A 30 -11.98 -17.86 3.30
C PRO A 30 -11.25 -16.50 3.35
N PHE A 31 -11.29 -15.80 4.49
CA PHE A 31 -10.70 -14.47 4.60
C PHE A 31 -10.25 -14.12 6.01
N LEU A 32 -9.30 -13.20 6.11
CA LEU A 32 -9.00 -12.49 7.34
C LEU A 32 -9.88 -11.24 7.43
N LEU A 33 -10.40 -10.99 8.62
CA LEU A 33 -11.18 -9.82 8.96
C LEU A 33 -10.45 -9.03 10.04
N SER A 34 -10.06 -7.81 9.77
CA SER A 34 -9.50 -6.91 10.76
C SER A 34 -10.51 -5.84 11.14
N LEU A 35 -10.82 -5.75 12.42
CA LEU A 35 -11.74 -4.77 12.97
C LEU A 35 -10.95 -3.56 13.49
N PRO A 36 -11.35 -2.33 13.17
CA PRO A 36 -10.73 -1.12 13.73
C PRO A 36 -11.08 -0.96 15.20
N ASP A 37 -10.49 0.06 15.85
CA ASP A 37 -10.80 0.41 17.24
C ASP A 37 -12.32 0.65 17.42
N GLN A 38 -12.84 0.37 18.64
CA GLN A 38 -14.28 0.44 18.94
C GLN A 38 -14.92 1.78 18.59
N VAL A 39 -14.22 2.90 18.78
CA VAL A 39 -14.71 4.25 18.41
C VAL A 39 -15.01 4.35 16.91
N ILE A 40 -14.21 3.70 16.08
CA ILE A 40 -14.42 3.66 14.63
C ILE A 40 -15.57 2.71 14.29
N LEU A 41 -15.69 1.56 14.96
CA LEU A 41 -16.82 0.63 14.76
C LEU A 41 -18.17 1.30 15.09
N ASP A 42 -18.23 2.13 16.12
CA ASP A 42 -19.42 2.85 16.51
C ASP A 42 -19.82 3.95 15.49
N SER A 43 -18.86 4.43 14.68
CA SER A 43 -19.03 5.48 13.68
C SER A 43 -19.46 5.01 12.29
N ILE A 44 -19.87 3.74 12.12
CA ILE A 44 -20.20 3.14 10.82
C ILE A 44 -19.00 3.18 9.88
N PRO A 45 -18.00 2.29 10.08
CA PRO A 45 -16.73 2.32 9.36
C PRO A 45 -16.89 1.96 7.88
N PRO A 46 -16.01 2.47 7.02
CA PRO A 46 -15.85 1.98 5.66
C PRO A 46 -15.30 0.55 5.62
N ILE A 47 -15.32 -0.06 4.44
CA ILE A 47 -14.69 -1.35 4.17
C ILE A 47 -13.52 -1.16 3.22
N LEU A 48 -12.38 -1.82 3.53
CA LEU A 48 -11.23 -1.93 2.65
C LEU A 48 -10.96 -3.41 2.33
N ILE A 49 -11.04 -3.78 1.06
CA ILE A 49 -10.76 -5.12 0.57
C ILE A 49 -9.31 -5.16 0.10
N PHE A 50 -8.52 -6.10 0.64
CA PHE A 50 -7.15 -6.35 0.22
C PHE A 50 -7.06 -7.64 -0.60
N LEU A 51 -6.66 -7.54 -1.86
CA LEU A 51 -6.45 -8.67 -2.76
C LEU A 51 -4.96 -8.94 -2.93
N HIS A 52 -4.51 -10.07 -2.38
CA HIS A 52 -3.10 -10.45 -2.37
C HIS A 52 -2.59 -10.93 -3.75
N GLY A 53 -1.27 -10.92 -3.92
CA GLY A 53 -0.57 -11.50 -5.06
C GLY A 53 -0.51 -13.03 -5.03
N ARG A 54 -0.06 -13.63 -6.13
CA ARG A 54 0.00 -15.10 -6.32
C ARG A 54 0.79 -15.83 -5.22
N SER A 55 1.84 -15.22 -4.67
CA SER A 55 2.68 -15.82 -3.63
C SER A 55 1.96 -16.10 -2.31
N LEU A 56 0.81 -15.47 -2.06
CA LEU A 56 -0.01 -15.70 -0.86
C LEU A 56 -1.25 -16.56 -1.14
N SER A 57 -1.40 -17.07 -2.39
CA SER A 57 -2.48 -18.00 -2.73
C SER A 57 -2.32 -19.32 -2.01
N GLY A 58 -3.43 -19.96 -1.65
CA GLY A 58 -3.43 -21.24 -0.96
C GLY A 58 -4.68 -21.49 -0.15
N ASN A 59 -4.54 -22.34 0.85
CA ASN A 59 -5.59 -22.72 1.80
C ASN A 59 -5.19 -22.47 3.26
N ASN A 60 -4.21 -21.60 3.48
CA ASN A 60 -3.72 -21.21 4.79
C ASN A 60 -3.70 -19.69 4.90
N LEU A 61 -4.67 -19.12 5.62
CA LEU A 61 -4.86 -17.69 5.79
C LEU A 61 -3.64 -16.98 6.42
N ASN A 62 -2.77 -17.69 7.16
CA ASN A 62 -1.53 -17.12 7.67
C ASN A 62 -0.56 -16.68 6.57
N LEU A 63 -0.70 -17.19 5.35
CA LEU A 63 0.09 -16.69 4.21
C LEU A 63 -0.27 -15.24 3.89
N VAL A 64 -1.55 -14.84 4.04
CA VAL A 64 -2.04 -13.49 3.73
C VAL A 64 -1.45 -12.43 4.67
N LYS A 65 -0.86 -12.84 5.79
CA LYS A 65 -0.19 -11.98 6.76
C LYS A 65 1.27 -11.65 6.41
N LYS A 66 1.86 -12.28 5.39
CA LYS A 66 3.31 -12.17 5.10
C LYS A 66 3.72 -10.82 4.53
N TYR A 67 2.84 -10.13 3.83
CA TYR A 67 3.03 -8.76 3.35
C TYR A 67 1.69 -8.11 2.99
N GLY A 68 1.69 -6.80 2.77
CA GLY A 68 0.53 -6.04 2.36
C GLY A 68 -0.26 -5.48 3.55
N ILE A 69 -1.54 -5.24 3.37
CA ILE A 69 -2.36 -4.48 4.33
C ILE A 69 -2.46 -5.19 5.69
N ILE A 70 -2.57 -6.51 5.72
CA ILE A 70 -2.65 -7.26 6.98
C ILE A 70 -1.32 -7.21 7.75
N ASP A 71 -0.18 -7.39 7.06
CA ASP A 71 1.13 -7.26 7.70
C ASP A 71 1.39 -5.81 8.18
N ALA A 72 0.92 -4.81 7.44
CA ALA A 72 0.98 -3.41 7.87
C ALA A 72 0.21 -3.19 9.19
N ILE A 73 -0.98 -3.78 9.33
CA ILE A 73 -1.78 -3.74 10.57
C ILE A 73 -1.05 -4.45 11.71
N GLU A 74 -0.56 -5.68 11.50
CA GLU A 74 0.22 -6.42 12.50
C GLU A 74 1.53 -5.70 12.89
N SER A 75 2.03 -4.84 11.99
CA SER A 75 3.20 -3.99 12.23
C SER A 75 2.85 -2.65 12.92
N GLY A 76 1.59 -2.44 13.29
CA GLY A 76 1.13 -1.29 14.07
C GLY A 76 0.40 -0.20 13.28
N ARG A 77 0.18 -0.37 11.96
CA ARG A 77 -0.65 0.57 11.18
C ARG A 77 -2.09 0.51 11.66
N LYS A 78 -2.66 1.66 11.97
CA LYS A 78 -4.09 1.81 12.26
C LYS A 78 -4.83 2.21 11.00
N ILE A 79 -5.76 1.36 10.56
CA ILE A 79 -6.62 1.64 9.42
C ILE A 79 -8.04 1.89 9.93
N PRO A 80 -8.63 3.07 9.69
CA PRO A 80 -9.97 3.43 10.20
C PRO A 80 -11.07 2.80 9.34
N ALA A 81 -10.95 1.50 9.06
CA ALA A 81 -11.87 0.71 8.23
C ALA A 81 -11.94 -0.74 8.74
N ILE A 82 -13.03 -1.41 8.45
CA ILE A 82 -13.04 -2.89 8.48
C ILE A 82 -12.23 -3.37 7.28
N VAL A 83 -11.16 -4.11 7.52
CA VAL A 83 -10.31 -4.66 6.46
C VAL A 83 -10.67 -6.11 6.21
N ILE A 84 -10.92 -6.46 4.94
CA ILE A 84 -11.23 -7.80 4.47
C ILE A 84 -10.08 -8.26 3.58
N ALA A 85 -9.46 -9.38 3.92
CA ALA A 85 -8.37 -9.96 3.13
C ALA A 85 -8.71 -11.43 2.76
N PRO A 86 -9.48 -11.66 1.68
CA PRO A 86 -9.77 -13.00 1.22
C PRO A 86 -8.52 -13.72 0.72
N GLN A 87 -8.58 -15.06 0.67
CA GLN A 87 -7.52 -15.88 0.07
C GLN A 87 -8.06 -16.67 -1.11
N VAL A 88 -7.39 -16.52 -2.26
CA VAL A 88 -7.65 -17.35 -3.44
C VAL A 88 -6.80 -18.63 -3.39
N ASN A 89 -7.34 -19.75 -3.87
CA ASN A 89 -6.62 -21.03 -3.93
C ASN A 89 -5.39 -20.93 -4.87
N SER A 90 -4.38 -21.75 -4.59
CA SER A 90 -3.22 -21.89 -5.46
C SER A 90 -3.64 -22.25 -6.90
N GLY A 91 -3.01 -21.58 -7.87
CA GLY A 91 -3.30 -21.79 -9.30
C GLY A 91 -4.57 -21.12 -9.82
N SER A 92 -5.40 -20.53 -8.94
CA SER A 92 -6.63 -19.84 -9.32
C SER A 92 -6.39 -18.32 -9.52
N SER A 93 -7.37 -17.68 -10.15
CA SER A 93 -7.47 -16.23 -10.28
C SER A 93 -8.60 -15.68 -9.41
N TRP A 94 -8.58 -14.36 -9.15
CA TRP A 94 -9.68 -13.69 -8.46
C TRP A 94 -10.95 -13.70 -9.30
N GLU A 95 -12.06 -14.09 -8.69
CA GLU A 95 -13.38 -14.09 -9.29
C GLU A 95 -14.23 -12.99 -8.62
N PRO A 96 -14.71 -11.96 -9.36
CA PRO A 96 -15.46 -10.84 -8.80
C PRO A 96 -16.68 -11.28 -7.96
N SER A 97 -17.43 -12.29 -8.41
CA SER A 97 -18.61 -12.80 -7.69
C SER A 97 -18.24 -13.45 -6.34
N LYS A 98 -17.04 -14.02 -6.22
CA LYS A 98 -16.56 -14.60 -4.96
C LYS A 98 -16.06 -13.52 -4.00
N ILE A 99 -15.42 -12.47 -4.52
CA ILE A 99 -15.05 -11.30 -3.72
C ILE A 99 -16.32 -10.61 -3.21
N LEU A 100 -17.33 -10.44 -4.07
CA LEU A 100 -18.62 -9.88 -3.69
C LEU A 100 -19.27 -10.66 -2.53
N SER A 101 -19.23 -11.99 -2.57
CA SER A 101 -19.82 -12.79 -1.48
C SER A 101 -19.14 -12.57 -0.12
N VAL A 102 -17.85 -12.18 -0.09
CA VAL A 102 -17.15 -11.82 1.15
C VAL A 102 -17.59 -10.44 1.61
N LEU A 103 -17.71 -9.49 0.69
CA LEU A 103 -18.21 -8.14 0.98
C LEU A 103 -19.62 -8.19 1.56
N GLU A 104 -20.53 -8.90 0.91
CA GLU A 104 -21.93 -9.07 1.33
C GLU A 104 -22.01 -9.69 2.73
N TYR A 105 -21.26 -10.77 2.98
CA TYR A 105 -21.21 -11.38 4.31
C TYR A 105 -20.81 -10.36 5.40
N VAL A 106 -19.83 -9.51 5.12
CA VAL A 106 -19.37 -8.51 6.11
C VAL A 106 -20.44 -7.42 6.28
N GLN A 107 -21.07 -6.95 5.21
CA GLN A 107 -22.14 -5.96 5.27
C GLN A 107 -23.38 -6.46 6.00
N GLU A 108 -23.68 -7.75 5.92
CA GLU A 108 -24.80 -8.38 6.64
C GLU A 108 -24.52 -8.57 8.14
N ASN A 109 -23.25 -8.78 8.53
CA ASN A 109 -22.89 -9.14 9.90
C ASN A 109 -22.27 -7.98 10.71
N TYR A 110 -21.86 -6.91 10.04
CA TYR A 110 -21.25 -5.72 10.66
C TYR A 110 -21.91 -4.45 10.14
N LYS A 111 -22.05 -3.48 11.02
CA LYS A 111 -22.54 -2.16 10.64
C LYS A 111 -21.44 -1.44 9.85
N THR A 112 -21.69 -1.14 8.58
CA THR A 112 -20.68 -0.58 7.65
C THR A 112 -21.28 0.52 6.78
N ASP A 113 -20.45 1.45 6.33
CA ASP A 113 -20.83 2.45 5.34
C ASP A 113 -20.72 1.85 3.92
N THR A 114 -21.87 1.51 3.35
CA THR A 114 -21.94 0.90 2.01
C THR A 114 -21.54 1.86 0.88
N ASN A 115 -21.48 3.18 1.13
CA ASN A 115 -20.99 4.17 0.17
C ASN A 115 -19.45 4.31 0.19
N ARG A 116 -18.78 3.76 1.20
CA ARG A 116 -17.34 3.83 1.36
C ARG A 116 -16.72 2.43 1.39
N VAL A 117 -16.75 1.77 0.22
CA VAL A 117 -16.10 0.48 -0.01
C VAL A 117 -14.92 0.70 -0.96
N TYR A 118 -13.76 0.22 -0.55
CA TYR A 118 -12.50 0.38 -1.25
C TYR A 118 -11.89 -0.97 -1.56
N VAL A 119 -11.10 -1.06 -2.62
CA VAL A 119 -10.35 -2.26 -2.96
C VAL A 119 -8.92 -1.91 -3.34
N ALA A 120 -7.96 -2.64 -2.80
CA ALA A 120 -6.55 -2.49 -3.14
C ALA A 120 -5.90 -3.87 -3.31
N GLY A 121 -5.04 -4.01 -4.30
CA GLY A 121 -4.37 -5.29 -4.53
C GLY A 121 -3.13 -5.16 -5.40
N MET A 122 -2.27 -6.18 -5.33
CA MET A 122 -0.99 -6.21 -6.02
C MET A 122 -0.86 -7.45 -6.91
N SER A 123 -0.25 -7.31 -8.09
CA SER A 123 0.04 -8.43 -8.98
C SER A 123 -1.25 -9.15 -9.39
N LEU A 124 -1.40 -10.44 -9.07
CA LEU A 124 -2.67 -11.14 -9.20
C LEU A 124 -3.82 -10.37 -8.53
N GLY A 125 -3.57 -9.76 -7.35
CA GLY A 125 -4.53 -8.89 -6.67
C GLY A 125 -4.76 -7.56 -7.38
N GLY A 126 -3.77 -7.03 -8.10
CA GLY A 126 -3.94 -5.85 -8.96
C GLY A 126 -4.93 -6.11 -10.09
N TYR A 127 -4.80 -7.28 -10.75
CA TYR A 127 -5.81 -7.78 -11.71
C TYR A 127 -7.18 -7.98 -11.04
N GLY A 128 -7.20 -8.60 -9.86
CA GLY A 128 -8.43 -8.80 -9.08
C GLY A 128 -9.13 -7.48 -8.75
N THR A 129 -8.35 -6.43 -8.44
CA THR A 129 -8.85 -5.08 -8.16
C THR A 129 -9.56 -4.47 -9.36
N THR A 130 -8.93 -4.49 -10.54
CA THR A 130 -9.55 -3.96 -11.77
C THR A 130 -10.76 -4.78 -12.20
N TYR A 131 -10.71 -6.13 -12.08
CA TYR A 131 -11.85 -6.99 -12.39
C TYR A 131 -13.03 -6.75 -11.46
N PHE A 132 -12.77 -6.65 -10.14
CA PHE A 132 -13.84 -6.44 -9.17
C PHE A 132 -14.49 -5.06 -9.33
N ALA A 133 -13.68 -4.00 -9.43
CA ALA A 133 -14.16 -2.65 -9.63
C ALA A 133 -14.86 -2.45 -10.99
N GLY A 134 -14.37 -3.09 -12.07
CA GLY A 134 -15.00 -3.03 -13.37
C GLY A 134 -16.29 -3.85 -13.49
N THR A 135 -16.43 -4.90 -12.67
CA THR A 135 -17.67 -5.73 -12.64
C THR A 135 -18.75 -5.09 -11.77
N TYR A 136 -18.39 -4.45 -10.65
CA TYR A 136 -19.29 -3.85 -9.69
C TYR A 136 -18.94 -2.40 -9.37
N PRO A 137 -18.86 -1.53 -10.40
CA PRO A 137 -18.42 -0.14 -10.20
C PRO A 137 -19.36 0.65 -9.26
N GLU A 138 -20.63 0.27 -9.19
CA GLU A 138 -21.62 0.88 -8.29
C GLU A 138 -21.41 0.54 -6.81
N LYS A 139 -20.50 -0.36 -6.49
CA LYS A 139 -20.19 -0.77 -5.11
C LYS A 139 -18.85 -0.24 -4.62
N ILE A 140 -17.98 0.28 -5.49
CA ILE A 140 -16.60 0.62 -5.17
C ILE A 140 -16.35 2.11 -5.30
N ALA A 141 -16.10 2.78 -4.19
CA ALA A 141 -15.84 4.22 -4.14
C ALA A 141 -14.44 4.57 -4.70
N ALA A 142 -13.43 3.76 -4.37
CA ALA A 142 -12.10 3.90 -4.95
C ALA A 142 -11.34 2.56 -5.00
N ALA A 143 -10.40 2.46 -5.93
CA ALA A 143 -9.57 1.28 -6.18
C ALA A 143 -8.10 1.63 -6.36
N VAL A 144 -7.18 0.83 -5.79
CA VAL A 144 -5.72 0.95 -6.00
C VAL A 144 -5.18 -0.36 -6.55
N ALA A 145 -4.72 -0.34 -7.81
CA ALA A 145 -4.20 -1.51 -8.50
C ALA A 145 -2.68 -1.40 -8.68
N LEU A 146 -1.92 -2.25 -7.97
CA LEU A 146 -0.45 -2.27 -8.00
C LEU A 146 0.04 -3.39 -8.92
N CYS A 147 0.94 -3.05 -9.85
CA CYS A 147 1.63 -3.94 -10.81
C CYS A 147 0.73 -5.08 -11.34
N GLY A 148 -0.48 -4.71 -11.77
CA GLY A 148 -1.47 -5.60 -12.36
C GLY A 148 -1.78 -5.21 -13.80
N GLY A 149 -2.96 -5.58 -14.24
CA GLY A 149 -3.57 -5.23 -15.52
C GLY A 149 -5.08 -5.38 -15.39
N GLY A 150 -5.75 -5.74 -16.45
CA GLY A 150 -7.18 -5.99 -16.41
C GLY A 150 -7.73 -6.48 -17.76
N ASN A 151 -9.03 -6.70 -17.80
CA ASN A 151 -9.72 -6.95 -19.06
C ASN A 151 -10.09 -5.59 -19.67
N LEU A 152 -9.53 -5.27 -20.84
CA LEU A 152 -9.76 -3.99 -21.50
C LEU A 152 -11.25 -3.76 -21.86
N SER A 153 -12.07 -4.82 -21.98
CA SER A 153 -13.51 -4.69 -22.17
C SER A 153 -14.22 -4.02 -20.98
N ASP A 154 -13.62 -4.05 -19.79
CA ASP A 154 -14.18 -3.48 -18.56
C ASP A 154 -13.76 -2.01 -18.35
N ALA A 155 -12.88 -1.49 -19.23
CA ALA A 155 -12.31 -0.16 -19.08
C ALA A 155 -13.38 0.95 -18.99
N CYS A 156 -14.43 0.87 -19.80
CA CYS A 156 -15.50 1.87 -19.76
C CYS A 156 -16.37 1.78 -18.48
N ASN A 157 -16.46 0.61 -17.86
CA ASN A 157 -17.11 0.51 -16.55
C ASN A 157 -16.26 1.14 -15.43
N LEU A 158 -14.94 1.01 -15.54
CA LEU A 158 -13.99 1.59 -14.58
C LEU A 158 -13.98 3.13 -14.56
N THR A 159 -14.53 3.80 -15.58
CA THR A 159 -14.73 5.26 -15.54
C THR A 159 -15.66 5.72 -14.41
N LYS A 160 -16.47 4.80 -13.86
CA LYS A 160 -17.41 5.06 -12.76
C LYS A 160 -16.77 4.88 -11.38
N THR A 161 -15.55 4.33 -11.32
CA THR A 161 -14.78 4.10 -10.08
C THR A 161 -13.56 5.00 -10.08
N ASN A 162 -13.28 5.67 -8.96
CA ASN A 162 -12.01 6.38 -8.81
C ASN A 162 -10.89 5.34 -8.71
N ILE A 163 -9.94 5.34 -9.64
CA ILE A 163 -8.90 4.31 -9.70
C ILE A 163 -7.49 4.90 -9.79
N TRP A 164 -6.58 4.36 -8.98
CA TRP A 164 -5.17 4.67 -9.03
C TRP A 164 -4.39 3.40 -9.38
N ILE A 165 -3.77 3.42 -10.54
CA ILE A 165 -2.94 2.33 -11.07
C ILE A 165 -1.48 2.71 -10.84
N GLN A 166 -0.67 1.78 -10.33
CA GLN A 166 0.75 2.00 -10.05
C GLN A 166 1.58 0.83 -10.55
N HIS A 167 2.74 1.09 -11.20
CA HIS A 167 3.57 0.03 -11.76
C HIS A 167 5.05 0.44 -11.83
N GLY A 168 5.94 -0.51 -11.55
CA GLY A 168 7.38 -0.34 -11.70
C GLY A 168 7.85 -0.62 -13.14
N LYS A 169 8.70 0.23 -13.71
CA LYS A 169 9.24 0.02 -15.06
C LYS A 169 10.20 -1.18 -15.15
N LEU A 170 10.80 -1.59 -14.02
CA LEU A 170 11.72 -2.74 -13.96
C LEU A 170 11.00 -4.05 -13.63
N ASP A 171 9.67 -4.06 -13.59
CA ASP A 171 8.88 -5.25 -13.32
C ASP A 171 9.08 -6.32 -14.41
N LYS A 172 9.62 -7.48 -13.98
CA LYS A 172 9.85 -8.65 -14.85
C LYS A 172 8.79 -9.73 -14.69
N ALA A 173 7.92 -9.64 -13.69
CA ALA A 173 6.87 -10.61 -13.44
C ALA A 173 5.57 -10.26 -14.18
N VAL A 174 5.19 -8.97 -14.17
CA VAL A 174 4.07 -8.42 -14.93
C VAL A 174 4.62 -7.24 -15.74
N LYS A 175 4.38 -7.24 -17.04
CA LYS A 175 4.85 -6.16 -17.90
C LYS A 175 4.20 -4.84 -17.51
N HIS A 176 4.98 -3.79 -17.33
CA HIS A 176 4.51 -2.42 -17.07
C HIS A 176 3.38 -2.00 -18.03
N SER A 177 3.48 -2.39 -19.32
CA SER A 177 2.48 -2.11 -20.34
C SER A 177 1.09 -2.69 -20.06
N GLU A 178 0.93 -3.65 -19.14
CA GLU A 178 -0.40 -4.17 -18.78
C GLU A 178 -1.21 -3.13 -17.98
N SER A 179 -0.56 -2.41 -17.06
CA SER A 179 -1.16 -1.28 -16.36
C SER A 179 -1.37 -0.07 -17.27
N GLU A 180 -0.38 0.26 -18.09
CA GLU A 180 -0.43 1.38 -19.03
C GLU A 180 -1.61 1.26 -20.01
N LYS A 181 -1.78 0.10 -20.65
CA LYS A 181 -2.92 -0.18 -21.53
C LYS A 181 -4.27 -0.03 -20.83
N MET A 182 -4.37 -0.47 -19.58
CA MET A 182 -5.61 -0.34 -18.79
C MET A 182 -5.91 1.14 -18.52
N TYR A 183 -4.91 1.91 -18.10
CA TYR A 183 -5.04 3.35 -17.91
C TYR A 183 -5.49 4.07 -19.20
N GLU A 184 -4.81 3.79 -20.32
CA GLU A 184 -5.13 4.37 -21.63
C GLU A 184 -6.55 4.03 -22.08
N ALA A 185 -6.97 2.76 -21.88
CA ALA A 185 -8.31 2.32 -22.25
C ALA A 185 -9.40 3.01 -21.40
N ILE A 186 -9.17 3.21 -20.09
CA ILE A 186 -10.09 3.96 -19.22
C ILE A 186 -10.19 5.41 -19.70
N LYS A 187 -9.05 6.06 -19.95
CA LYS A 187 -9.02 7.45 -20.45
C LYS A 187 -9.61 7.63 -21.84
N ALA A 188 -9.54 6.60 -22.68
CA ALA A 188 -10.19 6.60 -24.00
C ALA A 188 -11.73 6.52 -23.89
N CYS A 189 -12.27 5.85 -22.85
CA CYS A 189 -13.71 5.82 -22.60
C CYS A 189 -14.23 7.14 -22.01
N ASP A 190 -13.48 7.76 -21.10
CA ASP A 190 -13.81 9.06 -20.49
C ASP A 190 -12.51 9.74 -20.05
N SER A 191 -12.13 10.82 -20.73
CA SER A 191 -10.93 11.61 -20.43
C SER A 191 -11.00 12.27 -19.05
N ASP A 192 -12.19 12.56 -18.54
CA ASP A 192 -12.43 13.22 -17.26
C ASP A 192 -12.55 12.24 -16.08
N ALA A 193 -12.57 10.93 -16.36
CA ALA A 193 -12.59 9.90 -15.31
C ALA A 193 -11.43 10.10 -14.33
N ILE A 194 -11.71 9.95 -13.02
CA ILE A 194 -10.67 9.99 -11.99
C ILE A 194 -9.89 8.68 -12.06
N CYS A 195 -8.93 8.66 -12.97
CA CYS A 195 -8.01 7.55 -13.18
C CYS A 195 -6.58 8.10 -13.21
N TYR A 196 -5.75 7.66 -12.26
CA TYR A 196 -4.33 8.04 -12.18
C TYR A 196 -3.44 6.86 -12.54
N PHE A 197 -2.31 7.15 -13.16
CA PHE A 197 -1.27 6.17 -13.43
C PHE A 197 0.08 6.69 -12.92
N THR A 198 0.65 5.99 -11.94
CA THR A 198 2.00 6.27 -11.45
C THR A 198 2.95 5.20 -11.95
N SER A 199 3.96 5.62 -12.70
CA SER A 199 5.02 4.78 -13.22
C SER A 199 6.31 5.04 -12.44
N TYR A 200 6.86 4.00 -11.79
CA TYR A 200 8.09 4.10 -11.00
C TYR A 200 9.30 3.65 -11.82
N PRO A 201 10.19 4.56 -12.24
CA PRO A 201 11.27 4.25 -13.18
C PRO A 201 12.23 3.16 -12.70
N ASN A 202 12.47 3.11 -11.38
CA ASN A 202 13.48 2.25 -10.76
C ASN A 202 12.90 1.12 -9.90
N ALA A 203 11.57 0.94 -9.89
CA ALA A 203 10.91 -0.09 -9.09
C ALA A 203 10.73 -1.39 -9.87
N ASP A 204 11.00 -2.51 -9.22
CA ASP A 204 10.65 -3.85 -9.70
C ASP A 204 9.28 -4.30 -9.16
N HIS A 205 8.92 -5.57 -9.43
CA HIS A 205 7.64 -6.14 -8.98
C HIS A 205 7.48 -6.14 -7.46
N GLY A 206 8.53 -6.48 -6.73
CA GLY A 206 8.51 -6.59 -5.28
C GLY A 206 8.41 -5.25 -4.58
N ASP A 207 9.04 -4.22 -5.17
CA ASP A 207 9.08 -2.87 -4.60
C ASP A 207 7.68 -2.27 -4.43
N LEU A 208 6.73 -2.63 -5.30
CA LEU A 208 5.35 -2.13 -5.24
C LEU A 208 4.59 -2.57 -3.97
N ALA A 209 5.03 -3.64 -3.30
CA ALA A 209 4.44 -4.04 -2.02
C ALA A 209 4.64 -2.99 -0.94
N THR A 210 5.64 -2.11 -1.07
CA THR A 210 5.92 -1.03 -0.11
C THR A 210 4.80 0.00 -0.04
N GLU A 211 4.00 0.14 -1.10
CA GLU A 211 2.86 1.06 -1.14
C GLU A 211 1.80 0.75 -0.07
N PHE A 212 1.66 -0.50 0.35
CA PHE A 212 0.74 -0.88 1.44
C PHE A 212 1.18 -0.39 2.83
N TYR A 213 2.43 0.04 2.97
CA TYR A 213 2.99 0.55 4.22
C TYR A 213 3.05 2.08 4.25
N ARG A 214 2.59 2.76 3.19
CA ARG A 214 2.57 4.21 3.03
C ARG A 214 1.18 4.75 3.35
N ASP A 215 1.08 6.02 3.70
CA ASP A 215 -0.21 6.65 4.00
C ASP A 215 -0.95 7.05 2.72
N GLU A 216 -0.22 7.35 1.64
CA GLU A 216 -0.75 7.97 0.43
C GLU A 216 -1.89 7.18 -0.22
N ILE A 217 -1.81 5.85 -0.29
CA ILE A 217 -2.88 5.05 -0.90
C ILE A 217 -4.17 5.08 -0.06
N TYR A 218 -4.04 5.13 1.28
CA TYR A 218 -5.19 5.19 2.18
C TYR A 218 -5.80 6.59 2.18
N ASP A 219 -4.97 7.63 2.31
CA ASP A 219 -5.40 9.03 2.29
C ASP A 219 -6.10 9.33 0.97
N TRP A 220 -5.61 8.80 -0.15
CA TRP A 220 -6.24 8.95 -1.44
C TRP A 220 -7.58 8.21 -1.52
N MET A 221 -7.64 6.91 -1.14
CA MET A 221 -8.88 6.13 -1.23
C MET A 221 -9.99 6.70 -0.34
N PHE A 222 -9.66 7.05 0.90
CA PHE A 222 -10.67 7.43 1.91
C PHE A 222 -11.32 8.79 1.67
N GLN A 223 -10.88 9.54 0.67
CA GLN A 223 -11.52 10.80 0.22
C GLN A 223 -12.83 10.55 -0.52
N PHE A 224 -13.02 9.37 -1.11
CA PHE A 224 -14.12 9.09 -2.02
C PHE A 224 -15.27 8.38 -1.34
N ALA A 225 -16.51 8.69 -1.81
CA ALA A 225 -17.71 7.96 -1.47
C ALA A 225 -18.64 7.93 -2.70
N LEU A 226 -19.43 6.87 -2.85
CA LEU A 226 -20.31 6.65 -4.02
C LEU A 226 -21.39 7.73 -4.18
N ASN A 227 -21.85 8.33 -3.08
CA ASN A 227 -22.91 9.35 -3.07
C ASN A 227 -22.39 10.79 -3.16
N GLN A 228 -21.07 10.98 -3.33
CA GLN A 228 -20.47 12.31 -3.48
C GLN A 228 -20.25 12.63 -4.97
N ASP A 229 -20.54 13.88 -5.33
CA ASP A 229 -20.17 14.39 -6.64
C ASP A 229 -18.65 14.58 -6.71
N SER A 230 -17.95 13.55 -7.18
CA SER A 230 -16.48 13.48 -7.21
C SER A 230 -15.83 14.62 -8.04
N LYS A 231 -16.61 15.30 -8.88
CA LYS A 231 -16.17 16.46 -9.68
C LYS A 231 -15.90 17.73 -8.84
N LYS A 232 -16.28 17.75 -7.57
CA LYS A 232 -16.11 18.91 -6.66
C LYS A 232 -15.02 18.75 -5.62
N MET A 233 -14.29 17.65 -5.62
CA MET A 233 -13.15 17.53 -4.71
C MET A 233 -12.01 18.38 -5.24
N ASP A 234 -11.77 19.53 -4.59
CA ASP A 234 -10.50 20.24 -4.71
C ASP A 234 -9.39 19.20 -4.58
N GLN A 235 -8.40 19.26 -5.52
CA GLN A 235 -7.20 18.46 -5.42
C GLN A 235 -6.62 18.67 -4.02
N LEU A 236 -6.91 17.75 -3.11
CA LEU A 236 -6.23 17.74 -1.82
C LEU A 236 -4.75 17.68 -2.15
N LYS A 237 -4.02 18.75 -1.82
CA LYS A 237 -2.57 18.72 -1.78
C LYS A 237 -2.23 17.50 -0.92
N ILE A 238 -1.67 16.48 -1.56
CA ILE A 238 -1.04 15.37 -0.85
C ILE A 238 0.14 16.02 -0.13
N GLU A 239 -0.12 16.59 1.05
CA GLU A 239 0.95 17.00 1.94
C GLU A 239 1.73 15.74 2.27
N SER A 240 3.03 15.79 2.11
CA SER A 240 3.95 14.69 2.36
C SER A 240 3.67 14.10 3.74
N SER A 241 2.82 13.09 3.79
CA SER A 241 2.45 12.41 5.02
C SER A 241 3.62 11.57 5.54
N LYS A 242 3.70 11.45 6.86
CA LYS A 242 4.74 10.68 7.54
C LYS A 242 4.71 9.23 7.08
N ILE A 243 5.79 8.78 6.46
CA ILE A 243 5.93 7.43 5.97
C ILE A 243 6.15 6.48 7.16
N PHE A 244 5.19 5.59 7.40
CA PHE A 244 5.37 4.42 8.26
C PHE A 244 5.85 3.25 7.40
N SER A 245 7.09 3.32 6.92
CA SER A 245 7.73 2.21 6.23
C SER A 245 8.65 1.48 7.21
N LYS A 246 8.65 0.15 7.18
CA LYS A 246 9.69 -0.66 7.85
C LYS A 246 11.10 -0.31 7.33
N SER A 247 11.20 0.36 6.19
CA SER A 247 12.46 0.71 5.51
C SER A 247 12.87 2.18 5.66
N GLY A 248 12.05 3.07 6.20
CA GLY A 248 12.40 4.49 6.41
C GLY A 248 12.69 5.31 5.13
N VAL A 249 12.30 4.82 3.95
CA VAL A 249 12.56 5.50 2.67
C VAL A 249 11.46 6.50 2.37
N ASP A 250 11.82 7.77 2.22
CA ASP A 250 10.92 8.84 1.81
C ASP A 250 10.75 8.86 0.27
N TYR A 251 9.71 8.20 -0.22
CA TYR A 251 9.33 8.21 -1.65
C TYR A 251 8.44 9.42 -2.01
N GLY A 252 7.95 10.20 -1.04
CA GLY A 252 7.01 11.30 -1.26
C GLY A 252 7.53 12.40 -2.18
N LYS A 253 8.82 12.75 -2.10
CA LYS A 253 9.43 13.77 -2.96
C LYS A 253 9.55 13.34 -4.42
N THR A 254 9.63 12.03 -4.69
CA THR A 254 9.72 11.49 -6.05
C THR A 254 8.35 11.49 -6.74
N LEU A 255 7.26 11.26 -5.98
CA LEU A 255 5.88 11.31 -6.48
C LEU A 255 5.50 12.71 -6.98
N ASN A 256 5.75 13.76 -6.18
CA ASN A 256 5.41 15.14 -6.56
C ASN A 256 6.12 15.58 -7.84
N LYS A 257 7.35 15.14 -8.06
CA LYS A 257 8.11 15.48 -9.27
C LYS A 257 7.59 14.79 -10.54
N THR A 258 7.02 13.58 -10.40
CA THR A 258 6.51 12.79 -11.52
C THR A 258 5.10 13.23 -11.95
N ILE A 259 4.28 13.71 -11.02
CA ILE A 259 2.93 14.21 -11.32
C ILE A 259 2.99 15.54 -12.09
N GLU A 260 3.97 16.41 -11.78
CA GLU A 260 4.16 17.68 -12.49
C GLU A 260 4.82 17.51 -13.88
N SER A 261 5.61 16.44 -14.12
CA SER A 261 6.33 16.24 -15.39
C SER A 261 5.50 15.57 -16.49
N ASN A 262 4.38 14.93 -16.19
CA ASN A 262 3.51 14.35 -17.19
C ASN A 262 2.60 15.37 -17.92
N ALA A 263 2.70 16.66 -17.59
CA ALA A 263 1.97 17.71 -18.27
C ALA A 263 2.70 18.29 -19.51
N ASN A 264 4.02 18.14 -19.63
CA ASN A 264 4.82 18.51 -20.81
C ASN A 264 6.22 17.92 -20.69
N GLU A 265 6.64 17.19 -21.68
CA GLU A 265 8.00 17.09 -22.26
C GLU A 265 8.43 15.66 -22.62
N ASP A 266 8.79 15.52 -23.88
CA ASP A 266 9.62 14.46 -24.45
C ASP A 266 11.00 14.48 -23.77
N PHE A 267 11.47 13.35 -23.24
CA PHE A 267 12.84 13.20 -22.79
C PHE A 267 13.49 11.94 -23.35
N ASP A 268 14.28 12.15 -24.40
CA ASP A 268 15.47 11.35 -24.66
C ASP A 268 16.61 11.95 -23.83
N GLU A 269 17.09 11.21 -22.81
CA GLU A 269 18.49 11.32 -22.36
C GLU A 269 18.89 10.11 -21.49
N GLU A 270 19.91 9.41 -21.97
CA GLU A 270 20.62 8.34 -21.25
C GLU A 270 21.25 8.90 -19.99
N LEU A 271 20.89 8.35 -18.81
CA LEU A 271 21.57 8.63 -17.55
C LEU A 271 22.29 7.39 -17.00
N ASN A 272 23.60 7.54 -16.93
CA ASN A 272 24.62 6.65 -16.41
C ASN A 272 24.37 6.28 -14.92
N PRO A 273 24.42 4.98 -14.51
CA PRO A 273 23.98 4.54 -13.17
C PRO A 273 25.10 4.57 -12.11
N SER A 274 25.76 5.68 -11.90
CA SER A 274 26.79 5.76 -10.87
C SER A 274 26.82 7.07 -10.10
N SER A 275 25.72 7.46 -9.46
CA SER A 275 25.72 8.33 -8.26
C SER A 275 24.31 8.83 -7.92
N LEU A 276 23.57 8.13 -7.08
CA LEU A 276 22.44 8.74 -6.37
C LEU A 276 22.87 9.00 -4.91
N ILE A 277 23.38 10.19 -4.68
CA ILE A 277 23.53 10.76 -3.33
C ILE A 277 22.32 11.66 -3.11
N ILE A 278 21.39 11.22 -2.28
CA ILE A 278 20.26 12.06 -1.84
C ILE A 278 20.69 12.77 -0.57
N LYS A 279 20.85 14.10 -0.66
CA LYS A 279 21.02 14.96 0.50
C LYS A 279 19.66 15.50 0.93
N THR A 280 19.23 15.16 2.14
CA THR A 280 18.19 15.89 2.87
C THR A 280 18.74 16.22 4.26
N ASP A 281 18.78 17.50 4.58
CA ASP A 281 19.14 18.06 5.90
C ASP A 281 20.29 17.34 6.63
N ASN A 282 21.53 17.42 6.11
CA ASN A 282 22.75 16.88 6.70
C ASN A 282 22.78 15.38 7.04
N THR A 283 21.83 14.59 6.60
CA THR A 283 21.81 13.14 6.86
C THR A 283 22.17 12.36 5.59
N LEU A 284 23.29 11.64 5.63
CA LEU A 284 23.75 10.79 4.54
C LEU A 284 23.29 9.35 4.78
N THR A 285 22.61 8.75 3.81
CA THR A 285 22.13 7.35 3.90
C THR A 285 22.82 6.44 2.87
N TYR A 286 22.89 5.13 3.17
CA TYR A 286 23.49 4.12 2.30
C TYR A 286 22.60 2.87 2.24
N VAL A 287 22.36 2.35 1.04
CA VAL A 287 21.62 1.10 0.82
C VAL A 287 22.62 -0.06 0.76
N VAL A 288 22.47 -1.04 1.66
CA VAL A 288 23.34 -2.23 1.75
C VAL A 288 23.17 -3.09 0.51
N LYS A 289 24.29 -3.43 -0.15
CA LYS A 289 24.35 -4.30 -1.32
C LYS A 289 24.84 -5.69 -0.94
N LYS A 290 24.65 -6.66 -1.82
CA LYS A 290 25.19 -8.02 -1.64
C LYS A 290 26.71 -7.99 -1.49
N GLY A 291 27.20 -8.50 -0.37
CA GLY A 291 28.63 -8.54 -0.03
C GLY A 291 29.13 -7.37 0.81
N ASP A 292 28.28 -6.38 1.12
CA ASP A 292 28.66 -5.27 2.01
C ASP A 292 28.78 -5.72 3.47
N THR A 293 29.70 -5.05 4.17
CA THR A 293 29.82 -5.13 5.64
C THR A 293 29.79 -3.72 6.24
N LEU A 294 29.34 -3.58 7.48
CA LEU A 294 29.36 -2.27 8.17
C LEU A 294 30.76 -1.62 8.14
N TYR A 295 31.80 -2.41 8.25
CA TYR A 295 33.19 -1.94 8.19
C TYR A 295 33.53 -1.31 6.83
N GLN A 296 33.17 -1.98 5.73
CA GLN A 296 33.41 -1.47 4.37
C GLN A 296 32.61 -0.19 4.09
N ILE A 297 31.35 -0.18 4.56
CA ILE A 297 30.48 0.99 4.43
C ILE A 297 31.06 2.17 5.22
N ALA A 298 31.43 1.94 6.49
CA ALA A 298 32.05 2.96 7.35
C ALA A 298 33.33 3.53 6.72
N LYS A 299 34.24 2.68 6.23
CA LYS A 299 35.47 3.09 5.56
C LYS A 299 35.21 3.91 4.30
N LYS A 300 34.23 3.49 3.50
CA LYS A 300 33.86 4.16 2.23
C LYS A 300 33.32 5.57 2.46
N HIS A 301 32.63 5.77 3.57
CA HIS A 301 31.93 7.02 3.88
C HIS A 301 32.58 7.85 4.98
N ALA A 302 33.84 7.54 5.33
CA ALA A 302 34.64 8.26 6.33
C ALA A 302 33.92 8.41 7.69
N THR A 303 33.29 7.33 8.15
CA THR A 303 32.61 7.19 9.45
C THR A 303 33.11 5.92 10.16
N THR A 304 32.59 5.60 11.33
CA THR A 304 32.94 4.39 12.08
C THR A 304 31.77 3.40 12.12
N VAL A 305 32.07 2.12 12.43
CA VAL A 305 31.03 1.09 12.59
C VAL A 305 30.12 1.45 13.76
N GLU A 306 30.70 1.97 14.85
CA GLU A 306 30.00 2.37 16.05
C GLU A 306 29.03 3.55 15.80
N GLU A 307 29.45 4.54 14.98
CA GLU A 307 28.58 5.64 14.56
C GLU A 307 27.41 5.16 13.73
N ILE A 308 27.66 4.27 12.75
CA ILE A 308 26.58 3.69 11.95
C ILE A 308 25.64 2.87 12.85
N GLN A 309 26.16 2.07 13.78
CA GLN A 309 25.33 1.31 14.71
C GLN A 309 24.48 2.24 15.58
N LEU A 310 25.07 3.30 16.12
CA LEU A 310 24.36 4.26 16.97
C LEU A 310 23.24 4.99 16.20
N LEU A 311 23.56 5.51 15.00
CA LEU A 311 22.59 6.23 14.17
C LEU A 311 21.41 5.34 13.76
N ASN A 312 21.66 4.04 13.57
CA ASN A 312 20.64 3.09 13.12
C ASN A 312 20.09 2.19 14.24
N LYS A 313 20.46 2.43 15.51
CA LYS A 313 20.07 1.62 16.68
C LYS A 313 20.35 0.13 16.49
N LEU A 314 21.48 -0.20 15.86
CA LEU A 314 21.88 -1.60 15.62
C LEU A 314 22.60 -2.13 16.87
N THR A 315 22.17 -3.27 17.36
CA THR A 315 22.80 -3.97 18.49
C THR A 315 23.91 -4.94 18.05
N THR A 316 24.00 -5.24 16.75
CA THR A 316 25.00 -6.12 16.14
C THR A 316 25.56 -5.50 14.88
N THR A 317 26.63 -6.08 14.33
CA THR A 317 27.22 -5.68 13.04
C THR A 317 26.57 -6.36 11.84
N THR A 318 25.55 -7.19 12.06
CA THR A 318 24.82 -7.90 11.01
C THR A 318 23.88 -6.93 10.28
N ILE A 319 24.02 -6.85 8.96
CA ILE A 319 23.19 -6.01 8.08
C ILE A 319 22.59 -6.89 6.99
N GLN A 320 21.45 -6.47 6.46
CA GLN A 320 20.72 -7.19 5.41
C GLN A 320 20.84 -6.47 4.07
N ILE A 321 20.83 -7.22 2.97
CA ILE A 321 20.76 -6.65 1.61
C ILE A 321 19.51 -5.80 1.51
N ASN A 322 19.63 -4.60 0.91
CA ASN A 322 18.62 -3.56 0.78
C ASN A 322 18.26 -2.85 2.10
N GLN A 323 18.95 -3.13 3.20
CA GLN A 323 18.84 -2.34 4.41
C GLN A 323 19.40 -0.93 4.17
N ILE A 324 18.65 0.09 4.61
CA ILE A 324 19.11 1.48 4.54
C ILE A 324 19.78 1.82 5.86
N LEU A 325 20.99 2.37 5.77
CA LEU A 325 21.76 2.82 6.91
C LEU A 325 21.96 4.33 6.85
N ILE A 326 21.71 5.00 7.94
CA ILE A 326 22.14 6.38 8.18
C ILE A 326 23.64 6.33 8.48
N ILE A 327 24.45 7.03 7.70
CA ILE A 327 25.91 6.95 7.80
C ILE A 327 26.55 8.29 8.20
N LYS A 328 25.79 9.38 8.19
CA LYS A 328 26.20 10.69 8.71
C LYS A 328 25.00 11.60 8.95
#